data_b7a18b8c5854ddca72ad3e2126c1ce29
#
_entry.id   b7a18b8c5854ddca72ad3e2126c1ce29
#
_cell.length_a   1.000
_cell.length_b   1.000
_cell.length_c   1.000
_cell.angle_alpha   90.00
_cell.angle_beta   90.00
_cell.angle_gamma   90.00
#
_symmetry.space_group_name_H-M   'P 1'
#
loop_
_entity.id
_entity.type
_entity.pdbx_description
1 polymer ?
#
loop_
_entity_poly.entity_id
_entity_poly.type
_entity_poly.pdbx_seq_one_letter_code
_entity_poly.pdbx_strand_id
1 'polypeptide(L)'
;MVERVKHLDAWSTAQVRFATAPAEFVTTEQPETRLARIFNSDETRSLYANFDQKINETIKPLIRSVFGIDLHDHSGTQLLRYPPGGHYIPHQDAGSDMLYRYFTLVCYLNDDFEGGHTSFPSLNYSVVPEVGKAVIFPSRFYHCAEPVISGEKFVLISWVNGPIPLKWI
;
A
#
# COMPACT_ATOMS: atom_id res chain seq x y z
N MET A 1 -10.06 14.39 1.00
CA MET A 1 -9.73 13.55 -0.19
C MET A 1 -10.87 12.60 -0.51
N VAL A 2 -11.28 11.75 0.42
CA VAL A 2 -12.33 10.71 0.19
C VAL A 2 -13.60 11.29 -0.43
N GLU A 3 -14.19 12.32 0.19
CA GLU A 3 -15.44 12.95 -0.28
C GLU A 3 -15.37 13.48 -1.72
N ARG A 4 -14.17 13.82 -2.21
CA ARG A 4 -13.98 14.31 -3.58
C ARG A 4 -14.00 13.18 -4.62
N VAL A 5 -13.63 11.97 -4.24
CA VAL A 5 -13.37 10.89 -5.19
C VAL A 5 -14.29 9.69 -5.08
N LYS A 6 -14.95 9.48 -3.93
CA LYS A 6 -15.76 8.28 -3.68
C LYS A 6 -16.91 8.07 -4.66
N HIS A 7 -17.41 9.16 -5.25
CA HIS A 7 -18.54 9.13 -6.21
C HIS A 7 -18.12 9.18 -7.68
N LEU A 8 -16.81 9.31 -7.95
CA LEU A 8 -16.32 9.39 -9.32
C LEU A 8 -16.30 8.00 -9.96
N ASP A 9 -16.61 7.93 -11.25
CA ASP A 9 -16.52 6.71 -12.06
C ASP A 9 -15.08 6.50 -12.58
N ALA A 10 -14.11 6.45 -11.64
CA ALA A 10 -12.70 6.30 -11.93
C ALA A 10 -12.06 5.15 -11.12
N TRP A 11 -12.90 4.24 -10.61
CA TRP A 11 -12.49 3.11 -9.80
C TRP A 11 -12.46 1.83 -10.63
N SER A 12 -11.29 1.21 -10.76
CA SER A 12 -11.12 -0.11 -11.37
C SER A 12 -10.77 -1.16 -10.32
N THR A 13 -10.93 -2.44 -10.65
CA THR A 13 -10.50 -3.54 -9.77
C THR A 13 -8.98 -3.48 -9.58
N ALA A 14 -8.54 -3.58 -8.33
CA ALA A 14 -7.13 -3.66 -8.02
C ALA A 14 -6.61 -5.05 -8.39
N GLN A 15 -5.51 -5.09 -9.12
CA GLN A 15 -4.89 -6.31 -9.62
C GLN A 15 -3.82 -6.85 -8.66
N VAL A 16 -3.50 -8.11 -8.76
CA VAL A 16 -2.33 -8.76 -8.14
C VAL A 16 -1.31 -9.11 -9.21
N ARG A 17 -0.03 -9.03 -8.84
CA ARG A 17 1.10 -9.40 -9.69
C ARG A 17 1.82 -10.59 -9.07
N PHE A 18 2.04 -11.63 -9.82
CA PHE A 18 2.76 -12.82 -9.37
C PHE A 18 3.64 -13.41 -10.49
N ALA A 19 4.67 -14.14 -10.08
CA ALA A 19 5.56 -14.82 -11.02
C ALA A 19 4.89 -16.09 -11.57
N THR A 20 4.96 -16.28 -12.86
CA THR A 20 4.53 -17.52 -13.57
C THR A 20 5.72 -18.40 -13.92
N ALA A 21 6.91 -17.81 -14.09
CA ALA A 21 8.19 -18.47 -14.31
C ALA A 21 9.33 -17.53 -13.87
N PRO A 22 10.59 -17.97 -13.81
CA PRO A 22 11.72 -17.08 -13.55
C PRO A 22 11.70 -15.86 -14.49
N ALA A 23 11.65 -14.66 -13.92
CA ALA A 23 11.57 -13.36 -14.63
C ALA A 23 10.30 -13.14 -15.47
N GLU A 24 9.30 -14.00 -15.37
CA GLU A 24 7.99 -13.79 -16.00
C GLU A 24 6.93 -13.44 -14.96
N PHE A 25 6.18 -12.37 -15.22
CA PHE A 25 5.16 -11.87 -14.29
C PHE A 25 3.85 -11.61 -15.01
N VAL A 26 2.77 -12.00 -14.37
CA VAL A 26 1.41 -11.74 -14.82
C VAL A 26 0.71 -10.86 -13.79
N THR A 27 -0.06 -9.90 -14.29
CA THR A 27 -0.92 -9.03 -13.48
C THR A 27 -2.36 -9.33 -13.86
N THR A 28 -3.16 -9.71 -12.87
CA THR A 28 -4.55 -10.12 -13.09
C THR A 28 -5.44 -9.78 -11.90
N GLU A 29 -6.74 -9.77 -12.13
CA GLU A 29 -7.75 -9.68 -11.09
C GLU A 29 -7.94 -11.04 -10.44
N GLN A 30 -7.81 -11.09 -9.11
CA GLN A 30 -8.06 -12.27 -8.28
C GLN A 30 -8.83 -11.85 -7.02
N PRO A 31 -10.16 -11.76 -7.08
CA PRO A 31 -10.97 -11.26 -5.96
C PRO A 31 -10.81 -12.06 -4.66
N GLU A 32 -10.51 -13.35 -4.76
CA GLU A 32 -10.20 -14.22 -3.61
C GLU A 32 -8.87 -13.89 -2.94
N THR A 33 -7.94 -13.28 -3.68
CA THR A 33 -6.64 -12.84 -3.19
C THR A 33 -6.68 -11.38 -2.73
N ARG A 34 -7.29 -10.52 -3.56
CA ARG A 34 -7.40 -9.08 -3.32
C ARG A 34 -8.74 -8.54 -3.81
N LEU A 35 -9.61 -8.21 -2.88
CA LEU A 35 -10.86 -7.52 -3.17
C LEU A 35 -10.74 -6.05 -2.78
N ALA A 36 -10.31 -5.23 -3.71
CA ALA A 36 -10.14 -3.79 -3.56
C ALA A 36 -10.34 -3.09 -4.91
N ARG A 37 -10.56 -1.79 -4.88
CA ARG A 37 -10.57 -0.93 -6.06
C ARG A 37 -9.45 0.09 -5.99
N ILE A 38 -8.86 0.42 -7.15
CA ILE A 38 -7.84 1.45 -7.30
C ILE A 38 -8.44 2.63 -8.06
N PHE A 39 -8.15 3.83 -7.58
CA PHE A 39 -8.56 5.07 -8.25
C PHE A 39 -7.60 5.39 -9.41
N ASN A 40 -8.13 5.46 -10.61
CA ASN A 40 -7.41 5.77 -11.85
C ASN A 40 -8.04 6.97 -12.54
N SER A 41 -7.42 8.13 -12.40
CA SER A 41 -7.85 9.37 -13.02
C SER A 41 -6.63 10.25 -13.28
N ASP A 42 -6.69 11.09 -14.30
CA ASP A 42 -5.66 12.12 -14.54
C ASP A 42 -5.54 13.11 -13.39
N GLU A 43 -6.58 13.21 -12.55
CA GLU A 43 -6.56 14.03 -11.33
C GLU A 43 -5.71 13.43 -10.21
N THR A 44 -5.29 12.16 -10.30
CA THR A 44 -4.52 11.47 -9.23
C THR A 44 -3.27 12.23 -8.83
N ARG A 45 -2.58 12.82 -9.81
CA ARG A 45 -1.35 13.59 -9.54
C ARG A 45 -1.58 14.73 -8.56
N SER A 46 -2.67 15.49 -8.69
CA SER A 46 -3.00 16.56 -7.77
C SER A 46 -3.47 16.08 -6.40
N LEU A 47 -4.14 14.92 -6.37
CA LEU A 47 -4.58 14.29 -5.12
C LEU A 47 -3.42 13.76 -4.29
N TYR A 48 -2.36 13.28 -4.94
CA TYR A 48 -1.21 12.68 -4.27
C TYR A 48 -0.13 13.70 -3.89
N ALA A 49 -0.12 14.91 -4.47
CA ALA A 49 0.95 15.88 -4.29
C ALA A 49 1.31 16.16 -2.82
N ASN A 50 0.31 16.37 -1.96
CA ASN A 50 0.53 16.59 -0.54
C ASN A 50 1.07 15.36 0.18
N PHE A 51 0.64 14.16 -0.24
CA PHE A 51 1.12 12.90 0.32
C PHE A 51 2.56 12.65 -0.09
N ASP A 52 2.89 12.83 -1.35
CA ASP A 52 4.24 12.69 -1.89
C ASP A 52 5.22 13.70 -1.27
N GLN A 53 4.76 14.94 -1.03
CA GLN A 53 5.53 15.93 -0.29
C GLN A 53 5.83 15.44 1.14
N LYS A 54 4.84 14.91 1.87
CA LYS A 54 5.03 14.37 3.21
C LYS A 54 5.98 13.17 3.23
N ILE A 55 5.94 12.30 2.22
CA ILE A 55 6.91 11.22 2.09
C ILE A 55 8.32 11.79 2.00
N ASN A 56 8.55 12.78 1.15
CA ASN A 56 9.88 13.34 0.94
C ASN A 56 10.40 14.15 2.15
N GLU A 57 9.56 15.00 2.74
CA GLU A 57 9.98 15.95 3.77
C GLU A 57 9.95 15.39 5.19
N THR A 58 9.18 14.33 5.44
CA THR A 58 8.98 13.78 6.78
C THR A 58 9.36 12.31 6.87
N ILE A 59 8.79 11.47 5.98
CA ILE A 59 8.92 10.01 6.11
C ILE A 59 10.31 9.54 5.77
N LYS A 60 10.90 9.94 4.65
CA LYS A 60 12.26 9.55 4.27
C LYS A 60 13.31 10.01 5.30
N PRO A 61 13.31 11.26 5.78
CA PRO A 61 14.21 11.68 6.87
C PRO A 61 14.03 10.87 8.15
N LEU A 62 12.79 10.54 8.52
CA LEU A 62 12.51 9.70 9.69
C LEU A 62 13.10 8.29 9.50
N ILE A 63 12.86 7.64 8.37
CA ILE A 63 13.41 6.31 8.06
C ILE A 63 14.94 6.36 8.10
N ARG A 64 15.57 7.38 7.51
CA ARG A 64 17.00 7.57 7.56
C ARG A 64 17.53 7.71 9.00
N SER A 65 16.84 8.48 9.84
CA SER A 65 17.25 8.68 11.24
C SER A 65 17.16 7.41 12.09
N VAL A 66 16.14 6.58 11.83
CA VAL A 66 15.87 5.36 12.61
C VAL A 66 16.67 4.16 12.11
N PHE A 67 16.78 3.98 10.79
CA PHE A 67 17.35 2.78 10.18
C PHE A 67 18.72 3.00 9.54
N GLY A 68 19.19 4.25 9.42
CA GLY A 68 20.48 4.58 8.79
C GLY A 68 20.52 4.27 7.28
N ILE A 69 19.36 4.20 6.62
CA ILE A 69 19.24 3.82 5.20
C ILE A 69 18.98 5.06 4.37
N ASP A 70 19.82 5.28 3.35
CA ASP A 70 19.54 6.29 2.32
C ASP A 70 18.52 5.74 1.31
N LEU A 71 17.43 6.49 1.17
CA LEU A 71 16.33 6.16 0.28
C LEU A 71 16.37 7.08 -0.94
N HIS A 72 16.17 6.51 -2.13
CA HIS A 72 16.24 7.28 -3.37
C HIS A 72 14.95 8.08 -3.61
N ASP A 73 13.88 7.37 -3.93
CA ASP A 73 12.59 7.94 -4.27
C ASP A 73 11.45 7.15 -3.61
N HIS A 74 10.25 7.42 -4.04
CA HIS A 74 9.08 6.56 -3.77
C HIS A 74 8.32 6.35 -5.07
N SER A 75 7.55 5.30 -5.13
CA SER A 75 6.86 4.91 -6.35
C SER A 75 5.50 4.31 -6.08
N GLY A 76 4.66 4.33 -7.11
CA GLY A 76 3.41 3.61 -7.13
C GLY A 76 2.38 4.09 -6.12
N THR A 77 2.38 5.38 -5.74
CA THR A 77 1.31 5.91 -4.88
C THR A 77 -0.05 5.56 -5.45
N GLN A 78 -0.88 4.90 -4.65
CA GLN A 78 -2.19 4.41 -5.02
C GLN A 78 -3.22 4.82 -3.98
N LEU A 79 -4.37 5.29 -4.44
CA LEU A 79 -5.56 5.42 -3.61
C LEU A 79 -6.40 4.16 -3.79
N LEU A 80 -6.62 3.45 -2.69
CA LEU A 80 -7.38 2.21 -2.67
C LEU A 80 -8.66 2.37 -1.86
N ARG A 81 -9.70 1.70 -2.33
CA ARG A 81 -11.00 1.55 -1.69
C ARG A 81 -11.27 0.06 -1.47
N TYR A 82 -11.58 -0.29 -0.22
CA TYR A 82 -12.01 -1.62 0.17
C TYR A 82 -13.48 -1.56 0.56
N PRO A 83 -14.38 -2.16 -0.23
CA PRO A 83 -15.81 -2.27 0.11
C PRO A 83 -16.02 -3.30 1.24
N PRO A 84 -17.25 -3.49 1.76
CA PRO A 84 -17.57 -4.63 2.62
C PRO A 84 -17.10 -5.96 2.01
N GLY A 85 -16.41 -6.78 2.80
CA GLY A 85 -15.69 -7.98 2.34
C GLY A 85 -14.33 -7.69 1.69
N GLY A 86 -14.01 -6.43 1.42
CA GLY A 86 -12.75 -6.01 0.81
C GLY A 86 -11.55 -6.40 1.65
N HIS A 87 -10.55 -7.02 1.03
CA HIS A 87 -9.38 -7.58 1.72
C HIS A 87 -8.18 -7.71 0.77
N TYR A 88 -7.04 -8.04 1.35
CA TYR A 88 -5.86 -8.55 0.64
C TYR A 88 -5.18 -9.59 1.53
N ILE A 89 -5.08 -10.84 1.06
CA ILE A 89 -4.50 -11.94 1.81
C ILE A 89 -3.03 -11.67 2.20
N PRO A 90 -2.41 -12.44 3.12
CA PRO A 90 -1.01 -12.27 3.51
C PRO A 90 -0.06 -12.32 2.31
N HIS A 91 0.72 -11.26 2.13
CA HIS A 91 1.67 -11.09 1.04
C HIS A 91 2.87 -10.24 1.47
N GLN A 92 3.86 -10.14 0.60
CA GLN A 92 4.98 -9.20 0.69
C GLN A 92 4.90 -8.23 -0.48
N ASP A 93 5.26 -6.97 -0.24
CA ASP A 93 5.34 -5.96 -1.30
C ASP A 93 6.69 -5.93 -2.02
N ALA A 94 7.72 -6.47 -1.37
CA ALA A 94 9.06 -6.64 -1.94
C ALA A 94 9.32 -8.12 -2.22
N GLY A 95 9.64 -8.43 -3.45
CA GLY A 95 9.97 -9.78 -3.90
C GLY A 95 10.26 -9.79 -5.39
N SER A 96 10.94 -10.81 -5.86
CA SER A 96 11.22 -11.02 -7.28
C SER A 96 11.77 -9.76 -7.99
N ASP A 97 10.94 -9.06 -8.75
CA ASP A 97 11.27 -7.85 -9.50
C ASP A 97 11.10 -6.54 -8.71
N MET A 98 10.62 -6.61 -7.46
CA MET A 98 10.36 -5.44 -6.60
C MET A 98 11.33 -5.33 -5.41
N LEU A 99 12.56 -5.86 -5.54
CA LEU A 99 13.58 -5.85 -4.48
C LEU A 99 14.02 -4.44 -4.07
N TYR A 100 13.78 -3.45 -4.91
CA TYR A 100 14.07 -2.05 -4.63
C TYR A 100 13.07 -1.41 -3.64
N ARG A 101 11.91 -2.05 -3.37
CA ARG A 101 10.97 -1.58 -2.36
C ARG A 101 11.48 -1.91 -0.97
N TYR A 102 11.90 -0.91 -0.23
CA TYR A 102 12.43 -1.07 1.12
C TYR A 102 11.36 -0.95 2.19
N PHE A 103 10.51 0.05 2.06
CA PHE A 103 9.43 0.28 3.02
C PHE A 103 8.10 0.48 2.29
N THR A 104 7.07 -0.10 2.87
CA THR A 104 5.68 0.16 2.50
C THR A 104 5.11 1.17 3.48
N LEU A 105 4.39 2.14 2.93
CA LEU A 105 3.65 3.15 3.67
C LEU A 105 2.16 2.97 3.39
N VAL A 106 1.36 2.82 4.44
CA VAL A 106 -0.10 2.78 4.38
C VAL A 106 -0.64 3.93 5.22
N CYS A 107 -1.41 4.83 4.62
CA CYS A 107 -2.07 5.94 5.31
C CYS A 107 -3.58 5.79 5.23
N TYR A 108 -4.25 5.73 6.39
CA TYR A 108 -5.70 5.62 6.47
C TYR A 108 -6.33 7.01 6.26
N LEU A 109 -7.32 7.08 5.37
CA LEU A 109 -7.99 8.33 5.01
C LEU A 109 -9.34 8.48 5.71
N ASN A 110 -9.84 7.42 6.32
CA ASN A 110 -11.06 7.38 7.11
C ASN A 110 -10.97 6.26 8.15
N ASP A 111 -11.90 6.26 9.09
CA ASP A 111 -12.06 5.25 10.13
C ASP A 111 -13.54 4.94 10.45
N ASP A 112 -14.46 5.42 9.61
CA ASP A 112 -15.90 5.19 9.69
C ASP A 112 -16.32 3.84 9.04
N PHE A 113 -15.57 2.78 9.36
CA PHE A 113 -15.81 1.40 8.94
C PHE A 113 -15.39 0.42 10.04
N GLU A 114 -15.83 -0.83 9.94
CA GLU A 114 -15.46 -1.91 10.87
C GLU A 114 -14.53 -2.93 10.21
N GLY A 115 -13.62 -3.52 10.97
CA GLY A 115 -12.61 -4.45 10.46
C GLY A 115 -11.51 -3.74 9.67
N GLY A 116 -11.04 -4.36 8.57
CA GLY A 116 -10.09 -3.76 7.64
C GLY A 116 -8.73 -3.39 8.24
N HIS A 117 -8.30 -4.04 9.32
CA HIS A 117 -7.01 -3.81 9.96
C HIS A 117 -5.86 -4.13 9.00
N THR A 118 -4.71 -3.50 9.20
CA THR A 118 -3.45 -3.97 8.59
C THR A 118 -2.77 -4.89 9.59
N SER A 119 -2.69 -6.17 9.27
CA SER A 119 -2.17 -7.20 10.17
C SER A 119 -0.86 -7.78 9.68
N PHE A 120 -0.03 -8.18 10.64
CA PHE A 120 1.26 -8.82 10.45
C PHE A 120 1.23 -10.21 11.12
N PRO A 121 0.76 -11.25 10.41
CA PRO A 121 0.53 -12.57 11.02
C PRO A 121 1.76 -13.15 11.72
N SER A 122 2.96 -13.01 11.10
CA SER A 122 4.22 -13.49 11.68
C SER A 122 4.64 -12.79 12.96
N LEU A 123 4.07 -11.61 13.25
CA LEU A 123 4.35 -10.81 14.44
C LEU A 123 3.21 -10.85 15.46
N ASN A 124 2.11 -11.53 15.12
CA ASN A 124 0.87 -11.51 15.91
C ASN A 124 0.45 -10.07 16.27
N TYR A 125 0.49 -9.17 15.28
CA TYR A 125 0.25 -7.76 15.48
C TYR A 125 -0.71 -7.21 14.42
N SER A 126 -1.68 -6.40 14.86
CA SER A 126 -2.63 -5.70 13.99
C SER A 126 -2.68 -4.22 14.32
N VAL A 127 -2.76 -3.42 13.27
CA VAL A 127 -2.92 -1.96 13.38
C VAL A 127 -4.38 -1.62 13.18
N VAL A 128 -4.97 -1.03 14.21
CA VAL A 128 -6.33 -0.48 14.13
C VAL A 128 -6.30 0.80 13.28
N PRO A 129 -7.14 0.90 12.24
CA PRO A 129 -7.27 2.10 11.44
C PRO A 129 -7.72 3.31 12.27
N GLU A 130 -7.12 4.45 11.98
CA GLU A 130 -7.53 5.76 12.48
C GLU A 130 -7.26 6.78 11.36
N VAL A 131 -8.15 7.72 11.14
CA VAL A 131 -7.96 8.74 10.10
C VAL A 131 -6.65 9.51 10.31
N GLY A 132 -5.83 9.59 9.25
CA GLY A 132 -4.52 10.26 9.29
C GLY A 132 -3.37 9.43 9.86
N LYS A 133 -3.64 8.26 10.46
CA LYS A 133 -2.60 7.34 10.92
C LYS A 133 -1.85 6.79 9.71
N ALA A 134 -0.50 6.83 9.77
CA ALA A 134 0.37 6.22 8.79
C ALA A 134 1.16 5.06 9.42
N VAL A 135 1.21 3.93 8.73
CA VAL A 135 1.99 2.74 9.13
C VAL A 135 3.12 2.57 8.13
N ILE A 136 4.34 2.46 8.65
CA ILE A 136 5.56 2.26 7.86
C ILE A 136 6.20 0.96 8.30
N PHE A 137 6.47 0.07 7.37
CA PHE A 137 7.09 -1.22 7.66
C PHE A 137 7.97 -1.69 6.51
N PRO A 138 8.96 -2.57 6.78
CA PRO A 138 9.77 -3.17 5.73
C PRO A 138 8.88 -3.93 4.73
N SER A 139 9.01 -3.65 3.44
CA SER A 139 8.18 -4.23 2.38
C SER A 139 8.28 -5.76 2.27
N ARG A 140 9.27 -6.35 2.95
CA ARG A 140 9.45 -7.81 3.08
C ARG A 140 8.64 -8.46 4.19
N PHE A 141 7.97 -7.68 5.04
CA PHE A 141 7.12 -8.25 6.07
C PHE A 141 5.85 -8.81 5.44
N TYR A 142 5.52 -10.05 5.81
CA TYR A 142 4.20 -10.59 5.50
C TYR A 142 3.14 -9.79 6.23
N HIS A 143 2.25 -9.20 5.48
CA HIS A 143 1.17 -8.38 5.97
C HIS A 143 -0.09 -8.62 5.15
N CYS A 144 -1.23 -8.26 5.67
CA CYS A 144 -2.52 -8.36 4.99
C CYS A 144 -3.41 -7.17 5.31
N ALA A 145 -4.40 -6.93 4.45
CA ALA A 145 -5.56 -6.14 4.79
C ALA A 145 -6.68 -7.10 5.18
N GLU A 146 -7.04 -7.12 6.46
CA GLU A 146 -8.16 -7.91 6.96
C GLU A 146 -9.47 -7.48 6.29
N PRO A 147 -10.47 -8.38 6.20
CA PRO A 147 -11.75 -8.02 5.61
C PRO A 147 -12.41 -6.82 6.30
N VAL A 148 -12.91 -5.89 5.50
CA VAL A 148 -13.84 -4.85 5.96
C VAL A 148 -15.17 -5.52 6.27
N ILE A 149 -15.68 -5.32 7.49
CA ILE A 149 -16.95 -5.93 7.94
C ILE A 149 -18.12 -5.06 7.47
N SER A 150 -18.04 -3.78 7.72
CA SER A 150 -19.04 -2.80 7.31
C SER A 150 -18.42 -1.44 6.99
N GLY A 151 -19.10 -0.62 6.19
CA GLY A 151 -18.56 0.64 5.69
C GLY A 151 -17.57 0.43 4.54
N GLU A 152 -16.77 1.44 4.26
CA GLU A 152 -15.77 1.41 3.19
C GLU A 152 -14.45 1.98 3.69
N LYS A 153 -13.38 1.26 3.51
CA LYS A 153 -12.03 1.71 3.89
C LYS A 153 -11.33 2.38 2.72
N PHE A 154 -10.77 3.55 2.96
CA PHE A 154 -9.92 4.27 2.01
C PHE A 154 -8.52 4.45 2.55
N VAL A 155 -7.51 4.09 1.75
CA VAL A 155 -6.09 4.25 2.10
C VAL A 155 -5.28 4.78 0.94
N LEU A 156 -4.23 5.55 1.25
CA LEU A 156 -3.11 5.77 0.34
C LEU A 156 -2.01 4.77 0.67
N ILE A 157 -1.47 4.15 -0.35
CA ILE A 157 -0.26 3.34 -0.23
C ILE A 157 0.83 3.89 -1.13
N SER A 158 2.09 3.74 -0.69
CA SER A 158 3.27 4.05 -1.49
C SER A 158 4.45 3.19 -1.03
N TRP A 159 5.43 3.02 -1.90
CA TRP A 159 6.65 2.27 -1.58
C TRP A 159 7.84 3.20 -1.64
N VAL A 160 8.62 3.24 -0.54
CA VAL A 160 9.86 3.99 -0.48
C VAL A 160 10.99 3.08 -0.94
N ASN A 161 11.72 3.55 -1.95
CA ASN A 161 12.70 2.76 -2.67
C ASN A 161 14.12 3.02 -2.16
N GLY A 162 14.92 1.96 -2.18
CA GLY A 162 16.33 1.98 -1.83
C GLY A 162 17.19 1.24 -2.86
N PRO A 163 18.51 1.22 -2.67
CA PRO A 163 19.42 0.53 -3.57
C PRO A 163 19.18 -0.98 -3.54
N ILE A 164 19.20 -1.64 -4.70
CA ILE A 164 19.15 -3.10 -4.75
C ILE A 164 20.46 -3.64 -4.14
N PRO A 165 20.41 -4.46 -3.08
CA PRO A 165 21.61 -5.01 -2.47
C PRO A 165 22.37 -5.90 -3.46
N LEU A 166 23.67 -5.65 -3.67
CA LEU A 166 24.54 -6.39 -4.61
C LEU A 166 24.50 -7.91 -4.43
N LYS A 167 24.25 -8.39 -3.23
CA LYS A 167 24.13 -9.84 -2.93
C LYS A 167 22.80 -10.47 -3.37
N TRP A 168 21.94 -9.71 -4.04
CA TRP A 168 20.67 -10.19 -4.58
C TRP A 168 20.59 -10.12 -6.12
N ILE A 169 21.71 -9.77 -6.75
CA ILE A 169 21.90 -9.75 -8.22
C ILE A 169 22.58 -11.03 -8.64
#